data_e50558870dce4055cf3a6d3789ce4f4c
#
_entry.id   e50558870dce4055cf3a6d3789ce4f4c
#
_cell.length_a   1.000
_cell.length_b   1.000
_cell.length_c   1.000
_cell.angle_alpha   90.00
_cell.angle_beta   90.00
_cell.angle_gamma   90.00
#
_symmetry.space_group_name_H-M   'P 1'
#
loop_
_entity.id
_entity.type
_entity.pdbx_description
1 polymer ?
#
loop_
_entity_poly.entity_id
_entity_poly.type
_entity_poly.pdbx_seq_one_letter_code
_entity_poly.pdbx_strand_id
1 'polypeptide(L)'
;MNNHRILIVSGDDSRTRSLISFLSGLDLEIERTTACPKASSLTGSRPRFSLLILPASGRKDQEIAFLRDLHEADPGFPVVMLSNSSEPRSLISFLQEDLIDQVSSPDNFAGIYSAVRNSLARRQLAVENEHYMKSLKKLKLEQSRNIRKTLELEEINDTTLENLMTALDLRDVETFGHSQSVAKYSRLLARILGIEDKQILDNIRKGALLHDVGKIAIPDSILKKPGRLTVQEWEKIRLHPSLGYGLVKEIKLVKEAGNIILCHHEKYDGTGYPGGLRKKEIPLEARVFALADALDAITSHRTYRTERDFAAAGQEIRKHAGTQFDPRVVDAFTKLPLERWEKIRYETTRLLPSIMEYHSLVKKK
;
A
#
# COMPACT_ATOMS: atom_id res chain seq x y z
N MET A 1 27.86 32.62 2.76
CA MET A 1 27.52 33.09 4.12
C MET A 1 26.31 34.01 3.96
N ASN A 2 25.18 33.75 4.67
CA ASN A 2 24.02 34.62 4.58
C ASN A 2 24.37 35.92 5.32
N ASN A 3 24.47 37.03 4.58
CA ASN A 3 24.69 38.34 5.16
C ASN A 3 23.40 38.74 5.90
N HIS A 4 23.34 38.51 7.22
CA HIS A 4 22.19 38.88 8.04
C HIS A 4 22.18 40.39 8.27
N ARG A 5 21.09 41.04 7.86
CA ARG A 5 20.87 42.47 8.11
C ARG A 5 20.07 42.64 9.40
N ILE A 6 20.64 43.38 10.32
CA ILE A 6 20.08 43.61 11.64
C ILE A 6 19.68 45.12 11.75
N LEU A 7 18.47 45.37 12.19
CA LEU A 7 18.02 46.68 12.48
C LEU A 7 18.17 46.98 13.97
N ILE A 8 18.80 48.08 14.31
CA ILE A 8 18.90 48.58 15.69
C ILE A 8 18.07 49.86 15.81
N VAL A 9 17.11 49.86 16.73
CA VAL A 9 16.35 51.05 17.06
C VAL A 9 17.03 51.72 18.25
N SER A 10 17.74 52.82 18.06
CA SER A 10 18.42 53.54 19.16
C SER A 10 18.83 54.93 18.77
N GLY A 11 19.00 55.81 19.77
CA GLY A 11 19.58 57.14 19.63
C GLY A 11 21.05 57.09 19.19
N ASP A 12 21.60 58.28 18.90
CA ASP A 12 23.00 58.40 18.51
C ASP A 12 23.91 58.68 19.74
N ASP A 13 23.99 57.70 20.62
CA ASP A 13 24.88 57.76 21.77
C ASP A 13 26.16 56.95 21.56
N SER A 14 27.15 57.16 22.44
CA SER A 14 28.44 56.48 22.37
C SER A 14 28.32 54.97 22.51
N ARG A 15 27.36 54.45 23.29
CA ARG A 15 27.13 53.00 23.51
C ARG A 15 26.62 52.35 22.24
N THR A 16 25.62 52.96 21.60
CA THR A 16 25.07 52.47 20.31
C THR A 16 26.14 52.43 19.22
N ARG A 17 26.99 53.44 19.11
CA ARG A 17 28.10 53.44 18.17
C ARG A 17 29.09 52.32 18.46
N SER A 18 29.46 52.08 19.72
CA SER A 18 30.33 51.00 20.11
C SER A 18 29.71 49.60 19.82
N LEU A 19 28.42 49.42 20.09
CA LEU A 19 27.70 48.17 19.79
C LEU A 19 27.65 47.94 18.27
N ILE A 20 27.34 48.93 17.45
CA ILE A 20 27.32 48.83 16.00
C ILE A 20 28.72 48.43 15.48
N SER A 21 29.78 49.11 15.96
CA SER A 21 31.16 48.77 15.59
C SER A 21 31.52 47.33 15.95
N PHE A 22 31.16 46.89 17.13
CA PHE A 22 31.41 45.50 17.60
C PHE A 22 30.67 44.50 16.73
N LEU A 23 29.37 44.65 16.50
CA LEU A 23 28.56 43.72 15.70
C LEU A 23 28.97 43.71 14.22
N SER A 24 29.31 44.87 13.64
CA SER A 24 29.78 44.99 12.24
C SER A 24 31.15 44.29 12.05
N GLY A 25 31.97 44.20 13.09
CA GLY A 25 33.21 43.44 13.07
C GLY A 25 33.01 41.90 13.05
N LEU A 26 31.76 41.43 13.18
CA LEU A 26 31.39 39.99 13.23
C LEU A 26 30.59 39.54 12.00
N ASP A 27 30.85 40.17 10.84
CA ASP A 27 30.18 39.84 9.54
C ASP A 27 28.64 40.02 9.57
N LEU A 28 28.14 41.00 10.36
CA LEU A 28 26.74 41.37 10.43
C LEU A 28 26.54 42.74 9.76
N GLU A 29 25.59 42.91 8.86
CA GLU A 29 25.19 44.19 8.33
C GLU A 29 24.25 44.86 9.30
N ILE A 30 24.66 46.03 9.84
CA ILE A 30 23.90 46.77 10.85
C ILE A 30 23.34 48.06 10.25
N GLU A 31 22.03 48.24 10.36
CA GLU A 31 21.34 49.46 10.04
C GLU A 31 20.73 50.05 11.32
N ARG A 32 20.81 51.36 11.48
CA ARG A 32 20.28 52.05 12.66
C ARG A 32 19.12 52.98 12.28
N THR A 33 18.13 53.00 13.15
CA THR A 33 17.04 54.00 13.09
C THR A 33 16.76 54.56 14.48
N THR A 34 16.25 55.79 14.55
CA THR A 34 15.87 56.43 15.81
C THR A 34 14.38 56.23 16.16
N ALA A 35 13.60 55.71 15.22
CA ALA A 35 12.19 55.43 15.44
C ALA A 35 11.83 54.00 15.07
N CYS A 36 10.87 53.43 15.77
CA CYS A 36 10.33 52.12 15.40
C CYS A 36 9.73 52.18 14.01
N PRO A 37 10.17 51.33 13.09
CA PRO A 37 9.59 51.26 11.74
C PRO A 37 8.17 50.65 11.81
N LYS A 38 7.45 50.73 10.71
CA LYS A 38 6.18 49.95 10.61
C LYS A 38 6.49 48.46 10.56
N ALA A 39 5.72 47.60 11.25
CA ALA A 39 5.88 46.17 11.24
C ALA A 39 5.92 45.59 9.80
N SER A 40 5.07 46.12 8.92
CA SER A 40 5.02 45.70 7.50
C SER A 40 6.29 45.98 6.70
N SER A 41 7.18 46.88 7.18
CA SER A 41 8.46 47.13 6.52
C SER A 41 9.56 46.13 6.92
N LEU A 42 9.34 45.41 8.00
CA LEU A 42 10.27 44.39 8.51
C LEU A 42 9.93 42.98 8.03
N THR A 43 8.66 42.73 7.71
CA THR A 43 8.12 41.42 7.37
C THR A 43 7.81 41.31 5.87
N GLY A 44 7.51 40.10 5.38
CA GLY A 44 7.11 39.84 4.00
C GLY A 44 7.96 38.70 3.34
N SER A 45 7.68 38.45 2.06
CA SER A 45 8.32 37.34 1.32
C SER A 45 9.85 37.49 1.10
N ARG A 46 10.35 38.74 1.23
CA ARG A 46 11.79 39.09 1.24
C ARG A 46 12.03 40.17 2.26
N PRO A 47 12.10 39.80 3.56
CA PRO A 47 12.31 40.78 4.60
C PRO A 47 13.65 41.50 4.40
N ARG A 48 13.61 42.83 4.56
CA ARG A 48 14.83 43.66 4.45
C ARG A 48 15.81 43.36 5.60
N PHE A 49 15.28 42.95 6.75
CA PHE A 49 16.05 42.66 7.96
C PHE A 49 15.79 41.26 8.44
N SER A 50 16.80 40.64 9.05
CA SER A 50 16.75 39.28 9.60
C SER A 50 16.43 39.30 11.10
N LEU A 51 16.63 40.41 11.80
CA LEU A 51 16.47 40.56 13.24
C LEU A 51 16.34 42.01 13.62
N LEU A 52 15.59 42.30 14.68
CA LEU A 52 15.45 43.60 15.31
C LEU A 52 16.11 43.61 16.69
N ILE A 53 16.92 44.63 16.98
CA ILE A 53 17.38 44.96 18.32
C ILE A 53 16.64 46.23 18.79
N LEU A 54 15.93 46.10 19.90
CA LEU A 54 15.06 47.17 20.44
C LEU A 54 15.45 47.47 21.90
N PRO A 55 15.83 48.72 22.24
CA PRO A 55 16.01 49.09 23.64
C PRO A 55 14.66 49.23 24.35
N ALA A 56 14.58 48.76 25.60
CA ALA A 56 13.43 49.03 26.46
C ALA A 56 13.42 50.50 26.84
N SER A 57 12.56 51.30 26.21
CA SER A 57 12.55 52.76 26.36
C SER A 57 11.67 53.26 27.50
N GLY A 58 10.95 52.35 28.19
CA GLY A 58 9.98 52.68 29.24
C GLY A 58 8.61 53.14 28.71
N ARG A 59 8.41 53.22 27.41
CA ARG A 59 7.11 53.54 26.75
C ARG A 59 6.34 52.26 26.48
N LYS A 60 5.99 51.53 27.51
CA LYS A 60 5.48 50.15 27.47
C LYS A 60 4.35 49.92 26.47
N ASP A 61 3.35 50.79 26.44
CA ASP A 61 2.15 50.62 25.61
C ASP A 61 2.47 50.70 24.11
N GLN A 62 3.34 51.61 23.70
CA GLN A 62 3.74 51.76 22.29
C GLN A 62 4.65 50.62 21.81
N GLU A 63 5.55 50.16 22.68
CA GLU A 63 6.43 49.04 22.40
C GLU A 63 5.64 47.74 22.30
N ILE A 64 4.69 47.51 23.20
CA ILE A 64 3.81 46.33 23.18
C ILE A 64 2.95 46.34 21.90
N ALA A 65 2.33 47.47 21.56
CA ALA A 65 1.52 47.56 20.35
C ALA A 65 2.35 47.26 19.09
N PHE A 66 3.54 47.81 18.97
CA PHE A 66 4.43 47.55 17.85
C PHE A 66 4.87 46.09 17.78
N LEU A 67 5.24 45.48 18.90
CA LEU A 67 5.67 44.09 18.94
C LEU A 67 4.54 43.12 18.63
N ARG A 68 3.30 43.44 19.06
CA ARG A 68 2.12 42.64 18.68
C ARG A 68 1.83 42.76 17.19
N ASP A 69 1.88 43.96 16.61
CA ASP A 69 1.72 44.14 15.15
C ASP A 69 2.80 43.39 14.37
N LEU A 70 4.02 43.36 14.88
CA LEU A 70 5.13 42.60 14.28
C LEU A 70 4.90 41.09 14.38
N HIS A 71 4.48 40.60 15.54
CA HIS A 71 4.17 39.20 15.78
C HIS A 71 2.96 38.73 14.94
N GLU A 72 1.92 39.55 14.80
CA GLU A 72 0.80 39.24 13.90
C GLU A 72 1.24 39.14 12.42
N ALA A 73 2.14 40.04 12.01
CA ALA A 73 2.66 40.03 10.63
C ALA A 73 3.64 38.87 10.34
N ASP A 74 4.47 38.51 11.30
CA ASP A 74 5.44 37.39 11.23
C ASP A 74 5.73 36.83 12.65
N PRO A 75 5.02 35.80 13.12
CA PRO A 75 5.17 35.25 14.47
C PRO A 75 6.56 34.73 14.82
N GLY A 76 7.41 34.54 13.83
CA GLY A 76 8.76 34.07 14.04
C GLY A 76 9.84 35.12 13.76
N PHE A 77 9.49 36.39 13.60
CA PHE A 77 10.48 37.45 13.35
C PHE A 77 11.33 37.68 14.61
N PRO A 78 12.68 37.53 14.54
CA PRO A 78 13.53 37.59 15.72
C PRO A 78 13.63 39.03 16.31
N VAL A 79 13.40 39.13 17.60
CA VAL A 79 13.55 40.39 18.36
C VAL A 79 14.42 40.18 19.60
N VAL A 80 15.49 40.95 19.70
CA VAL A 80 16.36 41.00 20.88
C VAL A 80 16.10 42.35 21.61
N MET A 81 15.62 42.31 22.84
CA MET A 81 15.39 43.46 23.62
C MET A 81 16.61 43.82 24.52
N LEU A 82 17.00 45.09 24.52
CA LEU A 82 18.07 45.57 25.39
C LEU A 82 17.46 46.23 26.63
N SER A 83 17.77 45.71 27.81
CA SER A 83 17.25 46.26 29.06
C SER A 83 18.29 46.26 30.16
N ASN A 84 18.29 47.31 30.98
CA ASN A 84 19.03 47.37 32.23
C ASN A 84 18.28 46.58 33.31
N SER A 85 18.96 45.75 34.09
CA SER A 85 18.44 44.75 35.01
C SER A 85 17.55 45.23 36.17
N SER A 86 17.17 46.52 36.21
CA SER A 86 16.43 47.13 37.32
C SER A 86 14.90 46.87 37.31
N GLU A 87 14.29 46.35 36.22
CA GLU A 87 12.86 46.06 36.16
C GLU A 87 12.53 44.68 35.51
N PRO A 88 12.77 43.58 36.21
CA PRO A 88 12.51 42.23 35.61
C PRO A 88 11.05 41.97 35.28
N ARG A 89 10.11 42.51 36.07
CA ARG A 89 8.68 42.16 35.93
C ARG A 89 8.04 42.67 34.63
N SER A 90 8.52 43.77 34.07
CA SER A 90 7.97 44.31 32.82
C SER A 90 8.41 43.51 31.56
N LEU A 91 9.52 42.81 31.65
CA LEU A 91 10.07 42.04 30.54
C LEU A 91 9.50 40.64 30.47
N ILE A 92 9.02 40.08 31.60
CA ILE A 92 8.43 38.77 31.68
C ILE A 92 7.19 38.66 30.78
N SER A 93 6.35 39.69 30.72
CA SER A 93 5.16 39.68 29.84
C SER A 93 5.52 39.60 28.37
N PHE A 94 6.56 40.27 27.91
CA PHE A 94 7.01 40.19 26.51
C PHE A 94 7.52 38.80 26.13
N LEU A 95 8.21 38.14 27.07
CA LEU A 95 8.68 36.73 26.88
C LEU A 95 7.52 35.74 26.95
N GLN A 96 6.54 35.94 27.84
CA GLN A 96 5.38 35.06 28.00
C GLN A 96 4.42 35.16 26.81
N GLU A 97 4.35 36.32 26.15
CA GLU A 97 3.55 36.52 24.93
C GLU A 97 4.32 36.17 23.66
N ASP A 98 5.55 35.59 23.73
CA ASP A 98 6.44 35.30 22.60
C ASP A 98 6.71 36.54 21.69
N LEU A 99 6.59 37.74 22.22
CA LEU A 99 6.81 38.97 21.47
C LEU A 99 8.29 39.34 21.27
N ILE A 100 9.17 38.76 22.09
CA ILE A 100 10.63 38.92 22.00
C ILE A 100 11.31 37.57 22.22
N ASP A 101 12.41 37.35 21.52
CA ASP A 101 13.19 36.09 21.64
C ASP A 101 14.10 36.08 22.87
N GLN A 102 14.78 37.18 23.11
CA GLN A 102 15.77 37.27 24.18
C GLN A 102 15.89 38.70 24.72
N VAL A 103 16.36 38.78 25.93
CA VAL A 103 16.72 40.02 26.60
C VAL A 103 18.22 40.01 26.90
N SER A 104 18.88 41.15 26.66
CA SER A 104 20.30 41.31 27.01
C SER A 104 20.56 42.68 27.66
N SER A 105 21.59 42.77 28.49
CA SER A 105 22.05 44.06 28.99
C SER A 105 22.72 44.87 27.87
N PRO A 106 22.41 46.18 27.73
CA PRO A 106 23.02 47.02 26.71
C PRO A 106 24.55 47.15 26.85
N ASP A 107 25.11 46.86 28.02
CA ASP A 107 26.55 46.95 28.32
C ASP A 107 27.25 45.59 28.09
N ASN A 108 26.48 44.51 27.83
CA ASN A 108 27.01 43.13 27.59
C ASN A 108 27.03 42.81 26.11
N PHE A 109 28.01 43.29 25.38
CA PHE A 109 28.12 43.07 23.92
C PHE A 109 28.24 41.58 23.54
N ALA A 110 28.97 40.79 24.32
CA ALA A 110 29.05 39.33 24.10
C ALA A 110 27.71 38.67 24.31
N GLY A 111 26.92 39.10 25.32
CA GLY A 111 25.57 38.63 25.55
C GLY A 111 24.62 39.00 24.41
N ILE A 112 24.73 40.24 23.91
CA ILE A 112 23.91 40.70 22.76
C ILE A 112 24.27 39.83 21.50
N TYR A 113 25.52 39.58 21.21
CA TYR A 113 25.94 38.76 20.11
C TYR A 113 25.40 37.32 20.22
N SER A 114 25.49 36.75 21.42
CA SER A 114 24.94 35.44 21.68
C SER A 114 23.43 35.36 21.46
N ALA A 115 22.70 36.40 21.95
CA ALA A 115 21.27 36.55 21.75
C ALA A 115 20.91 36.62 20.26
N VAL A 116 21.61 37.45 19.49
CA VAL A 116 21.44 37.61 18.05
C VAL A 116 21.64 36.27 17.33
N ARG A 117 22.78 35.60 17.59
CA ARG A 117 23.07 34.29 16.99
C ARG A 117 22.00 33.24 17.26
N ASN A 118 21.58 33.15 18.52
CA ASN A 118 20.58 32.15 18.93
C ASN A 118 19.21 32.45 18.29
N SER A 119 18.78 33.72 18.25
CA SER A 119 17.50 34.11 17.62
C SER A 119 17.52 33.83 16.10
N LEU A 120 18.61 34.19 15.42
CA LEU A 120 18.76 33.88 13.99
C LEU A 120 18.78 32.36 13.71
N ALA A 121 19.49 31.57 14.52
CA ALA A 121 19.53 30.12 14.39
C ALA A 121 18.14 29.48 14.62
N ARG A 122 17.40 29.94 15.64
CA ARG A 122 16.01 29.51 15.88
C ARG A 122 15.11 29.78 14.68
N ARG A 123 15.20 31.01 14.13
CA ARG A 123 14.42 31.39 12.93
C ARG A 123 14.74 30.50 11.75
N GLN A 124 16.03 30.26 11.47
CA GLN A 124 16.45 29.38 10.38
C GLN A 124 15.90 27.96 10.55
N LEU A 125 16.03 27.38 11.73
CA LEU A 125 15.50 26.06 12.05
C LEU A 125 13.97 25.98 11.90
N ALA A 126 13.25 27.04 12.30
CA ALA A 126 11.80 27.10 12.14
C ALA A 126 11.38 27.08 10.67
N VAL A 127 12.06 27.87 9.81
CA VAL A 127 11.81 27.91 8.36
C VAL A 127 12.14 26.58 7.70
N GLU A 128 13.28 25.98 8.06
CA GLU A 128 13.67 24.65 7.56
C GLU A 128 12.65 23.57 7.97
N ASN A 129 12.25 23.56 9.24
CA ASN A 129 11.24 22.62 9.73
C ASN A 129 9.89 22.77 9.01
N GLU A 130 9.45 23.98 8.75
CA GLU A 130 8.23 24.22 7.98
C GLU A 130 8.35 23.66 6.56
N HIS A 131 9.49 23.87 5.91
CA HIS A 131 9.76 23.32 4.58
C HIS A 131 9.77 21.79 4.59
N TYR A 132 10.44 21.16 5.57
CA TYR A 132 10.45 19.70 5.73
C TYR A 132 9.05 19.15 5.98
N MET A 133 8.26 19.81 6.83
CA MET A 133 6.89 19.39 7.10
C MET A 133 5.97 19.46 5.88
N LYS A 134 6.11 20.50 5.06
CA LYS A 134 5.40 20.62 3.78
C LYS A 134 5.81 19.49 2.81
N SER A 135 7.10 19.20 2.73
CA SER A 135 7.63 18.13 1.89
C SER A 135 7.17 16.76 2.34
N LEU A 136 7.19 16.49 3.65
CA LEU A 136 6.68 15.23 4.23
C LEU A 136 5.18 15.03 3.98
N LYS A 137 4.37 16.09 4.10
CA LYS A 137 2.93 16.02 3.78
C LYS A 137 2.71 15.66 2.30
N LYS A 138 3.49 16.27 1.41
CA LYS A 138 3.42 15.96 -0.03
C LYS A 138 3.77 14.50 -0.32
N LEU A 139 4.88 14.00 0.24
CA LEU A 139 5.33 12.62 0.07
C LEU A 139 4.30 11.61 0.61
N LYS A 140 3.72 11.86 1.80
CA LYS A 140 2.66 11.00 2.35
C LYS A 140 1.44 10.94 1.45
N LEU A 141 1.03 12.07 0.88
CA LEU A 141 -0.11 12.12 -0.04
C LEU A 141 0.18 11.33 -1.33
N GLU A 142 1.37 11.48 -1.88
CA GLU A 142 1.82 10.76 -3.07
C GLU A 142 1.90 9.25 -2.82
N GLN A 143 2.47 8.83 -1.69
CA GLN A 143 2.51 7.44 -1.26
C GLN A 143 1.10 6.83 -1.13
N SER A 144 0.18 7.56 -0.51
CA SER A 144 -1.21 7.12 -0.36
C SER A 144 -1.91 6.95 -1.72
N ARG A 145 -1.67 7.87 -2.67
CA ARG A 145 -2.18 7.76 -4.04
C ARG A 145 -1.62 6.54 -4.78
N ASN A 146 -0.31 6.28 -4.63
CA ASN A 146 0.33 5.14 -5.27
C ASN A 146 -0.21 3.81 -4.71
N ILE A 147 -0.36 3.69 -3.38
CA ILE A 147 -0.95 2.50 -2.74
C ILE A 147 -2.38 2.27 -3.28
N ARG A 148 -3.21 3.32 -3.31
CA ARG A 148 -4.58 3.21 -3.83
C ARG A 148 -4.60 2.76 -5.29
N LYS A 149 -3.75 3.34 -6.14
CA LYS A 149 -3.64 2.96 -7.55
C LYS A 149 -3.19 1.50 -7.72
N THR A 150 -2.26 1.03 -6.88
CA THR A 150 -1.83 -0.37 -6.90
C THR A 150 -2.97 -1.31 -6.53
N LEU A 151 -3.74 -1.00 -5.47
CA LEU A 151 -4.89 -1.81 -5.07
C LEU A 151 -5.99 -1.84 -6.15
N GLU A 152 -6.28 -0.71 -6.78
CA GLU A 152 -7.24 -0.64 -7.90
C GLU A 152 -6.79 -1.50 -9.09
N LEU A 153 -5.49 -1.51 -9.42
CA LEU A 153 -4.95 -2.36 -10.49
C LEU A 153 -5.01 -3.86 -10.12
N GLU A 154 -4.74 -4.22 -8.87
CA GLU A 154 -4.88 -5.61 -8.40
C GLU A 154 -6.33 -6.09 -8.50
N GLU A 155 -7.29 -5.28 -8.08
CA GLU A 155 -8.72 -5.60 -8.18
C GLU A 155 -9.18 -5.75 -9.64
N ILE A 156 -8.75 -4.85 -10.54
CA ILE A 156 -9.05 -4.96 -11.98
C ILE A 156 -8.46 -6.25 -12.56
N ASN A 157 -7.21 -6.58 -12.23
CA ASN A 157 -6.57 -7.79 -12.71
C ASN A 157 -7.30 -9.05 -12.23
N ASP A 158 -7.68 -9.11 -10.95
CA ASP A 158 -8.40 -10.23 -10.37
C ASP A 158 -9.77 -10.42 -11.01
N THR A 159 -10.54 -9.34 -11.14
CA THR A 159 -11.85 -9.36 -11.79
C THR A 159 -11.74 -9.76 -13.27
N THR A 160 -10.71 -9.29 -13.96
CA THR A 160 -10.47 -9.65 -15.36
C THR A 160 -10.19 -11.14 -15.51
N LEU A 161 -9.33 -11.71 -14.65
CA LEU A 161 -9.04 -13.15 -14.67
C LEU A 161 -10.30 -13.97 -14.37
N GLU A 162 -11.08 -13.60 -13.37
CA GLU A 162 -12.33 -14.30 -13.03
C GLU A 162 -13.35 -14.25 -14.16
N ASN A 163 -13.50 -13.11 -14.83
CA ASN A 163 -14.42 -12.97 -15.96
C ASN A 163 -13.96 -13.74 -17.19
N LEU A 164 -12.66 -13.75 -17.49
CA LEU A 164 -12.11 -14.55 -18.59
C LEU A 164 -12.32 -16.05 -18.38
N MET A 165 -12.11 -16.52 -17.13
CA MET A 165 -12.34 -17.94 -16.83
C MET A 165 -13.81 -18.31 -16.82
N THR A 166 -14.69 -17.42 -16.33
CA THR A 166 -16.13 -17.61 -16.46
C THR A 166 -16.56 -17.75 -17.92
N ALA A 167 -15.95 -16.95 -18.82
CA ALA A 167 -16.23 -17.06 -20.25
C ALA A 167 -15.75 -18.43 -20.84
N LEU A 168 -14.63 -18.94 -20.34
CA LEU A 168 -14.12 -20.26 -20.74
C LEU A 168 -14.99 -21.41 -20.20
N ASP A 169 -15.39 -21.33 -18.93
CA ASP A 169 -16.31 -22.30 -18.28
C ASP A 169 -17.65 -22.37 -19.03
N LEU A 170 -18.14 -21.23 -19.55
CA LEU A 170 -19.35 -21.19 -20.39
C LEU A 170 -19.17 -21.87 -21.77
N ARG A 171 -17.95 -21.92 -22.29
CA ARG A 171 -17.63 -22.61 -23.54
C ARG A 171 -17.54 -24.14 -23.33
N ASP A 172 -17.00 -24.55 -22.21
CA ASP A 172 -16.89 -25.96 -21.81
C ASP A 172 -18.21 -26.43 -21.17
N VAL A 173 -18.43 -27.74 -21.14
CA VAL A 173 -19.61 -28.37 -20.52
C VAL A 173 -19.46 -28.44 -18.99
N GLU A 174 -18.48 -27.77 -18.43
CA GLU A 174 -18.23 -27.77 -17.00
C GLU A 174 -19.25 -26.95 -16.20
N THR A 175 -19.38 -27.28 -14.93
CA THR A 175 -20.34 -26.63 -14.03
C THR A 175 -19.92 -25.19 -13.76
N PHE A 176 -20.80 -24.27 -14.02
CA PHE A 176 -20.61 -22.86 -13.71
C PHE A 176 -20.18 -22.62 -12.25
N GLY A 177 -19.11 -21.85 -12.05
CA GLY A 177 -18.53 -21.61 -10.72
C GLY A 177 -17.57 -22.69 -10.23
N HIS A 178 -17.28 -23.71 -11.06
CA HIS A 178 -16.30 -24.74 -10.76
C HIS A 178 -14.93 -24.15 -10.40
N SER A 179 -14.34 -23.37 -11.30
CA SER A 179 -13.00 -22.78 -11.10
C SER A 179 -12.93 -21.95 -9.83
N GLN A 180 -13.99 -21.22 -9.46
CA GLN A 180 -14.04 -20.42 -8.22
C GLN A 180 -14.15 -21.30 -6.97
N SER A 181 -14.96 -22.36 -7.00
CA SER A 181 -15.08 -23.30 -5.89
C SER A 181 -13.75 -24.00 -5.63
N VAL A 182 -13.12 -24.52 -6.70
CA VAL A 182 -11.81 -25.18 -6.63
C VAL A 182 -10.73 -24.25 -6.09
N ALA A 183 -10.72 -22.98 -6.50
CA ALA A 183 -9.80 -21.96 -5.99
C ALA A 183 -9.95 -21.76 -4.48
N LYS A 184 -11.18 -21.67 -3.97
CA LYS A 184 -11.46 -21.52 -2.52
C LYS A 184 -11.07 -22.79 -1.74
N TYR A 185 -11.37 -23.98 -2.25
CA TYR A 185 -10.99 -25.26 -1.65
C TYR A 185 -9.46 -25.39 -1.59
N SER A 186 -8.77 -25.13 -2.69
CA SER A 186 -7.31 -25.21 -2.76
C SER A 186 -6.63 -24.29 -1.77
N ARG A 187 -7.10 -23.04 -1.65
CA ARG A 187 -6.56 -22.07 -0.66
C ARG A 187 -6.79 -22.51 0.78
N LEU A 188 -7.95 -23.08 1.08
CA LEU A 188 -8.25 -23.59 2.42
C LEU A 188 -7.37 -24.81 2.76
N LEU A 189 -7.22 -25.77 1.85
CA LEU A 189 -6.32 -26.91 2.01
C LEU A 189 -4.88 -26.47 2.22
N ALA A 190 -4.40 -25.53 1.42
CA ALA A 190 -3.05 -24.98 1.54
C ALA A 190 -2.80 -24.37 2.93
N ARG A 191 -3.75 -23.62 3.47
CA ARG A 191 -3.67 -23.06 4.84
C ARG A 191 -3.64 -24.15 5.92
N ILE A 192 -4.43 -25.21 5.79
CA ILE A 192 -4.42 -26.35 6.73
C ILE A 192 -3.07 -27.07 6.70
N LEU A 193 -2.41 -27.06 5.55
CA LEU A 193 -1.04 -27.61 5.38
C LEU A 193 0.06 -26.67 5.90
N GLY A 194 -0.30 -25.49 6.42
CA GLY A 194 0.64 -24.52 7.00
C GLY A 194 1.18 -23.50 6.01
N ILE A 195 0.59 -23.35 4.83
CA ILE A 195 0.97 -22.30 3.86
C ILE A 195 0.26 -21.00 4.25
N GLU A 196 1.00 -20.03 4.81
CA GLU A 196 0.49 -18.72 5.24
C GLU A 196 0.92 -17.58 4.31
N ASP A 197 1.91 -17.81 3.46
CA ASP A 197 2.41 -16.82 2.52
C ASP A 197 1.31 -16.40 1.53
N LYS A 198 1.02 -15.10 1.52
CA LYS A 198 -0.07 -14.52 0.72
C LYS A 198 0.16 -14.69 -0.78
N GLN A 199 1.42 -14.59 -1.23
CA GLN A 199 1.77 -14.73 -2.64
C GLN A 199 1.57 -16.17 -3.12
N ILE A 200 1.98 -17.17 -2.31
CA ILE A 200 1.77 -18.60 -2.62
C ILE A 200 0.26 -18.91 -2.66
N LEU A 201 -0.50 -18.39 -1.69
CA LEU A 201 -1.96 -18.57 -1.66
C LEU A 201 -2.66 -17.90 -2.85
N ASP A 202 -2.15 -16.78 -3.33
CA ASP A 202 -2.68 -16.12 -4.52
C ASP A 202 -2.30 -16.86 -5.80
N ASN A 203 -1.08 -17.38 -5.90
CA ASN A 203 -0.66 -18.24 -7.02
C ASN A 203 -1.50 -19.52 -7.08
N ILE A 204 -1.84 -20.12 -5.94
CA ILE A 204 -2.77 -21.26 -5.88
C ILE A 204 -4.15 -20.87 -6.39
N ARG A 205 -4.67 -19.71 -6.00
CA ARG A 205 -5.96 -19.19 -6.50
C ARG A 205 -5.94 -18.98 -8.01
N LYS A 206 -4.92 -18.29 -8.52
CA LYS A 206 -4.76 -18.02 -9.95
C LYS A 206 -4.59 -19.31 -10.76
N GLY A 207 -3.80 -20.26 -10.25
CA GLY A 207 -3.62 -21.56 -10.89
C GLY A 207 -4.92 -22.37 -10.96
N ALA A 208 -5.70 -22.36 -9.88
CA ALA A 208 -6.99 -23.02 -9.85
C ALA A 208 -8.01 -22.36 -10.79
N LEU A 209 -8.01 -21.03 -10.89
CA LEU A 209 -8.85 -20.36 -11.86
C LEU A 209 -8.47 -20.68 -13.31
N LEU A 210 -7.16 -20.73 -13.60
CA LEU A 210 -6.62 -20.85 -14.97
C LEU A 210 -6.28 -22.28 -15.39
N HIS A 211 -6.51 -23.30 -14.54
CA HIS A 211 -6.04 -24.67 -14.79
C HIS A 211 -6.38 -25.19 -16.19
N ASP A 212 -7.56 -24.87 -16.65
CA ASP A 212 -8.14 -25.31 -17.91
C ASP A 212 -8.00 -24.31 -19.08
N VAL A 213 -7.22 -23.23 -18.91
CA VAL A 213 -7.07 -22.18 -19.94
C VAL A 213 -6.61 -22.74 -21.29
N GLY A 214 -5.85 -23.84 -21.30
CA GLY A 214 -5.40 -24.49 -22.52
C GLY A 214 -6.50 -25.16 -23.34
N LYS A 215 -7.71 -25.39 -22.79
CA LYS A 215 -8.88 -25.86 -23.52
C LYS A 215 -9.33 -24.89 -24.62
N ILE A 216 -8.89 -23.63 -24.57
CA ILE A 216 -9.14 -22.66 -25.64
C ILE A 216 -8.61 -23.12 -27.00
N ALA A 217 -7.55 -23.93 -27.01
CA ALA A 217 -6.94 -24.49 -28.22
C ALA A 217 -7.58 -25.81 -28.67
N ILE A 218 -8.49 -26.39 -27.89
CA ILE A 218 -9.16 -27.65 -28.25
C ILE A 218 -10.37 -27.35 -29.13
N PRO A 219 -10.52 -28.03 -30.30
CA PRO A 219 -11.67 -27.86 -31.17
C PRO A 219 -13.00 -28.19 -30.50
N ASP A 220 -14.05 -27.39 -30.75
CA ASP A 220 -15.39 -27.62 -30.19
C ASP A 220 -15.98 -28.97 -30.56
N SER A 221 -15.63 -29.50 -31.71
CA SER A 221 -16.05 -30.85 -32.16
C SER A 221 -15.54 -32.00 -31.24
N ILE A 222 -14.47 -31.75 -30.50
CA ILE A 222 -13.92 -32.68 -29.50
C ILE A 222 -14.43 -32.29 -28.11
N LEU A 223 -14.32 -31.02 -27.72
CA LEU A 223 -14.66 -30.56 -26.40
C LEU A 223 -16.16 -30.75 -26.06
N LYS A 224 -17.04 -30.51 -27.06
CA LYS A 224 -18.50 -30.62 -26.91
C LYS A 224 -19.07 -31.90 -27.52
N LYS A 225 -18.24 -32.90 -27.80
CA LYS A 225 -18.69 -34.16 -28.45
C LYS A 225 -19.71 -34.88 -27.58
N PRO A 226 -20.92 -35.17 -28.09
CA PRO A 226 -21.87 -36.00 -27.39
C PRO A 226 -21.42 -37.46 -27.45
N GLY A 227 -20.94 -38.01 -26.34
CA GLY A 227 -20.55 -39.39 -26.24
C GLY A 227 -19.07 -39.63 -25.92
N ARG A 228 -18.59 -40.85 -26.09
CA ARG A 228 -17.22 -41.21 -25.72
C ARG A 228 -16.21 -40.69 -26.75
N LEU A 229 -15.10 -40.15 -26.26
CA LEU A 229 -13.97 -39.72 -27.07
C LEU A 229 -13.19 -40.94 -27.60
N THR A 230 -12.67 -40.85 -28.82
CA THR A 230 -11.70 -41.79 -29.35
C THR A 230 -10.34 -41.61 -28.69
N VAL A 231 -9.42 -42.54 -28.89
CA VAL A 231 -8.05 -42.43 -28.37
C VAL A 231 -7.34 -41.20 -28.88
N GLN A 232 -7.49 -40.88 -30.18
CA GLN A 232 -6.88 -39.71 -30.80
C GLN A 232 -7.49 -38.40 -30.28
N GLU A 233 -8.78 -38.36 -29.96
CA GLU A 233 -9.43 -37.20 -29.36
C GLU A 233 -8.97 -37.02 -27.90
N TRP A 234 -8.81 -38.09 -27.14
CA TRP A 234 -8.24 -38.05 -25.81
C TRP A 234 -6.79 -37.52 -25.80
N GLU A 235 -5.95 -37.96 -26.74
CA GLU A 235 -4.60 -37.44 -26.88
C GLU A 235 -4.60 -35.91 -27.07
N LYS A 236 -5.53 -35.37 -27.87
CA LYS A 236 -5.66 -33.93 -28.08
C LYS A 236 -6.08 -33.21 -26.80
N ILE A 237 -7.06 -33.76 -26.07
CA ILE A 237 -7.50 -33.13 -24.80
C ILE A 237 -6.36 -33.13 -23.79
N ARG A 238 -5.56 -34.20 -23.71
CA ARG A 238 -4.40 -34.31 -22.80
C ARG A 238 -3.32 -33.26 -23.05
N LEU A 239 -3.36 -32.54 -24.16
CA LEU A 239 -2.42 -31.44 -24.44
C LEU A 239 -2.77 -30.17 -23.71
N HIS A 240 -4.03 -29.98 -23.21
CA HIS A 240 -4.43 -28.69 -22.64
C HIS A 240 -3.58 -28.22 -21.45
N PRO A 241 -3.03 -29.06 -20.55
CA PRO A 241 -2.14 -28.58 -19.51
C PRO A 241 -0.87 -27.93 -20.07
N SER A 242 -0.25 -28.57 -21.05
CA SER A 242 0.96 -28.06 -21.71
C SER A 242 0.67 -26.82 -22.55
N LEU A 243 -0.45 -26.77 -23.25
CA LEU A 243 -0.90 -25.60 -24.00
C LEU A 243 -1.20 -24.43 -23.06
N GLY A 244 -1.93 -24.68 -21.98
CA GLY A 244 -2.24 -23.68 -20.95
C GLY A 244 -0.99 -23.12 -20.30
N TYR A 245 -0.04 -23.97 -19.92
CA TYR A 245 1.26 -23.54 -19.40
C TYR A 245 2.01 -22.66 -20.40
N GLY A 246 2.02 -23.06 -21.69
CA GLY A 246 2.62 -22.25 -22.76
C GLY A 246 2.03 -20.85 -22.90
N LEU A 247 0.72 -20.71 -22.66
CA LEU A 247 0.03 -19.42 -22.71
C LEU A 247 0.41 -18.49 -21.52
N VAL A 248 0.65 -19.05 -20.33
CA VAL A 248 0.80 -18.25 -19.12
C VAL A 248 2.24 -18.02 -18.67
N LYS A 249 3.19 -18.86 -19.07
CA LYS A 249 4.58 -18.87 -18.56
C LYS A 249 5.34 -17.54 -18.71
N GLU A 250 5.00 -16.74 -19.71
CA GLU A 250 5.62 -15.41 -19.95
C GLU A 250 4.86 -14.26 -19.28
N ILE A 251 3.67 -14.51 -18.74
CA ILE A 251 2.84 -13.49 -18.11
C ILE A 251 3.22 -13.35 -16.64
N LYS A 252 3.94 -12.29 -16.26
CA LYS A 252 4.44 -12.06 -14.89
C LYS A 252 3.39 -12.25 -13.80
N LEU A 253 2.14 -11.85 -14.06
CA LEU A 253 1.04 -11.91 -13.09
C LEU A 253 0.64 -13.35 -12.71
N VAL A 254 0.83 -14.32 -13.60
CA VAL A 254 0.31 -15.69 -13.47
C VAL A 254 1.34 -16.79 -13.74
N LYS A 255 2.60 -16.46 -14.08
CA LYS A 255 3.62 -17.46 -14.41
C LYS A 255 3.86 -18.47 -13.29
N GLU A 256 3.82 -18.03 -12.03
CA GLU A 256 4.02 -18.88 -10.86
C GLU A 256 2.82 -19.84 -10.63
N ALA A 257 1.64 -19.50 -11.16
CA ALA A 257 0.47 -20.38 -11.20
C ALA A 257 0.64 -21.53 -12.22
N GLY A 258 1.63 -21.43 -13.11
CA GLY A 258 1.91 -22.40 -14.18
C GLY A 258 2.12 -23.83 -13.70
N ASN A 259 2.65 -24.02 -12.50
CA ASN A 259 2.82 -25.34 -11.89
C ASN A 259 1.48 -26.08 -11.75
N ILE A 260 0.43 -25.40 -11.32
CA ILE A 260 -0.91 -25.99 -11.22
C ILE A 260 -1.43 -26.27 -12.62
N ILE A 261 -1.34 -25.31 -13.55
CA ILE A 261 -1.84 -25.44 -14.92
C ILE A 261 -1.18 -26.64 -15.64
N LEU A 262 0.14 -26.83 -15.46
CA LEU A 262 0.85 -27.93 -16.10
C LEU A 262 0.57 -29.27 -15.44
N CYS A 263 0.47 -29.31 -14.10
CA CYS A 263 0.52 -30.56 -13.33
C CYS A 263 -0.83 -30.98 -12.71
N HIS A 264 -1.94 -30.30 -13.02
CA HIS A 264 -3.22 -30.57 -12.36
C HIS A 264 -3.81 -31.95 -12.65
N HIS A 265 -3.38 -32.58 -13.73
CA HIS A 265 -3.74 -34.00 -14.06
C HIS A 265 -2.68 -35.00 -13.69
N GLU A 266 -1.60 -34.61 -13.02
CA GLU A 266 -0.67 -35.55 -12.44
C GLU A 266 -1.32 -36.30 -11.28
N LYS A 267 -0.98 -37.60 -11.15
CA LYS A 267 -1.45 -38.46 -10.07
C LYS A 267 -0.30 -38.85 -9.17
N TYR A 268 -0.56 -38.94 -7.89
CA TYR A 268 0.47 -39.18 -6.88
C TYR A 268 1.29 -40.44 -7.15
N ASP A 269 0.70 -41.47 -7.77
CA ASP A 269 1.34 -42.74 -8.16
C ASP A 269 2.13 -42.68 -9.49
N GLY A 270 2.06 -41.53 -10.21
CA GLY A 270 2.75 -41.33 -11.50
C GLY A 270 1.98 -41.85 -12.73
N THR A 271 0.72 -42.22 -12.58
CA THR A 271 -0.14 -42.60 -13.71
C THR A 271 -0.85 -41.45 -14.39
N GLY A 272 -0.51 -40.22 -13.95
CA GLY A 272 -1.05 -38.96 -14.49
C GLY A 272 -0.39 -38.51 -15.79
N TYR A 273 -0.68 -37.27 -16.19
CA TYR A 273 -0.11 -36.60 -17.37
C TYR A 273 0.03 -35.07 -17.12
N PRO A 274 0.86 -34.34 -17.89
CA PRO A 274 1.62 -34.78 -19.06
C PRO A 274 2.97 -35.39 -18.74
N GLY A 275 3.56 -35.16 -17.55
CA GLY A 275 4.93 -35.56 -17.20
C GLY A 275 5.03 -36.94 -16.58
N GLY A 276 3.96 -37.52 -16.06
CA GLY A 276 3.99 -38.75 -15.27
C GLY A 276 4.77 -38.61 -13.96
N LEU A 277 4.73 -37.39 -13.36
CA LEU A 277 5.42 -37.09 -12.12
C LEU A 277 4.87 -37.89 -10.95
N ARG A 278 5.75 -38.24 -9.99
CA ARG A 278 5.37 -39.09 -8.86
C ARG A 278 5.60 -38.40 -7.53
N LYS A 279 4.67 -38.60 -6.61
CA LYS A 279 4.81 -38.16 -5.21
C LYS A 279 5.23 -36.69 -5.10
N LYS A 280 6.43 -36.42 -4.54
CA LYS A 280 6.94 -35.08 -4.31
C LYS A 280 7.52 -34.39 -5.56
N GLU A 281 7.68 -35.12 -6.67
CA GLU A 281 8.02 -34.50 -7.96
C GLU A 281 6.88 -33.59 -8.45
N ILE A 282 5.63 -33.94 -8.08
CA ILE A 282 4.48 -33.07 -8.34
C ILE A 282 4.57 -31.87 -7.36
N PRO A 283 4.53 -30.61 -7.83
CA PRO A 283 4.47 -29.45 -6.97
C PRO A 283 3.36 -29.54 -5.94
N LEU A 284 3.59 -29.05 -4.70
CA LEU A 284 2.61 -29.17 -3.61
C LEU A 284 1.29 -28.53 -3.97
N GLU A 285 1.32 -27.35 -4.59
CA GLU A 285 0.15 -26.60 -5.04
C GLU A 285 -0.69 -27.39 -6.04
N ALA A 286 -0.07 -28.15 -6.94
CA ALA A 286 -0.78 -29.02 -7.89
C ALA A 286 -1.40 -30.25 -7.18
N ARG A 287 -0.72 -30.82 -6.17
CA ARG A 287 -1.29 -31.90 -5.34
C ARG A 287 -2.50 -31.42 -4.52
N VAL A 288 -2.44 -30.20 -4.00
CA VAL A 288 -3.56 -29.55 -3.29
C VAL A 288 -4.72 -29.29 -4.24
N PHE A 289 -4.41 -28.77 -5.44
CA PHE A 289 -5.42 -28.51 -6.48
C PHE A 289 -6.13 -29.81 -6.90
N ALA A 290 -5.39 -30.89 -7.18
CA ALA A 290 -5.97 -32.14 -7.66
C ALA A 290 -7.04 -32.72 -6.73
N LEU A 291 -6.88 -32.57 -5.40
CA LEU A 291 -7.92 -32.97 -4.45
C LEU A 291 -9.12 -32.02 -4.48
N ALA A 292 -8.86 -30.70 -4.53
CA ALA A 292 -9.90 -29.69 -4.56
C ALA A 292 -10.78 -29.80 -5.82
N ASP A 293 -10.14 -30.07 -6.97
CA ASP A 293 -10.81 -30.31 -8.25
C ASP A 293 -11.70 -31.55 -8.18
N ALA A 294 -11.16 -32.67 -7.68
CA ALA A 294 -11.93 -33.91 -7.51
C ALA A 294 -13.12 -33.72 -6.54
N LEU A 295 -12.94 -32.98 -5.44
CA LEU A 295 -14.02 -32.67 -4.50
C LEU A 295 -15.15 -31.93 -5.21
N ASP A 296 -14.83 -30.88 -5.98
CA ASP A 296 -15.83 -30.15 -6.75
C ASP A 296 -16.47 -31.02 -7.83
N ALA A 297 -15.68 -31.78 -8.57
CA ALA A 297 -16.17 -32.67 -9.63
C ALA A 297 -17.13 -33.75 -9.13
N ILE A 298 -16.94 -34.27 -7.91
CA ILE A 298 -17.82 -35.29 -7.32
C ILE A 298 -19.11 -34.65 -6.77
N THR A 299 -19.02 -33.49 -6.19
CA THR A 299 -20.14 -32.79 -5.53
C THR A 299 -20.93 -31.88 -6.45
N SER A 300 -20.49 -31.66 -7.70
CA SER A 300 -21.16 -30.86 -8.72
C SER A 300 -22.12 -31.68 -9.56
N HIS A 301 -23.24 -31.09 -9.96
CA HIS A 301 -24.10 -31.66 -10.98
C HIS A 301 -23.42 -31.52 -12.35
N ARG A 302 -23.10 -32.66 -13.00
CA ARG A 302 -22.59 -32.70 -14.38
C ARG A 302 -23.60 -33.35 -15.29
N THR A 303 -23.58 -33.00 -16.56
CA THR A 303 -24.54 -33.47 -17.59
C THR A 303 -24.64 -34.99 -17.67
N TYR A 304 -23.62 -35.69 -17.22
CA TYR A 304 -23.50 -37.18 -17.29
C TYR A 304 -23.50 -37.90 -15.94
N ARG A 305 -23.66 -37.13 -14.81
CA ARG A 305 -23.62 -37.71 -13.45
C ARG A 305 -24.43 -36.85 -12.47
N THR A 306 -25.28 -37.48 -11.69
CA THR A 306 -25.92 -36.88 -10.54
C THR A 306 -24.87 -36.50 -9.48
N GLU A 307 -25.05 -35.34 -8.85
CA GLU A 307 -24.24 -34.91 -7.72
C GLU A 307 -24.27 -35.97 -6.60
N ARG A 308 -23.12 -36.16 -5.96
CA ARG A 308 -23.03 -36.93 -4.71
C ARG A 308 -22.87 -35.98 -3.53
N ASP A 309 -23.29 -36.43 -2.40
CA ASP A 309 -23.09 -35.68 -1.16
C ASP A 309 -21.58 -35.58 -0.80
N PHE A 310 -21.24 -34.66 0.06
CA PHE A 310 -19.86 -34.46 0.51
C PHE A 310 -19.33 -35.65 1.31
N ALA A 311 -20.20 -36.45 1.95
CA ALA A 311 -19.80 -37.68 2.64
C ALA A 311 -19.31 -38.74 1.66
N ALA A 312 -20.02 -38.95 0.57
CA ALA A 312 -19.60 -39.85 -0.51
C ALA A 312 -18.31 -39.35 -1.20
N ALA A 313 -18.17 -38.05 -1.43
CA ALA A 313 -16.96 -37.45 -1.95
C ALA A 313 -15.76 -37.67 -1.00
N GLY A 314 -15.94 -37.46 0.30
CA GLY A 314 -14.91 -37.70 1.30
C GLY A 314 -14.48 -39.17 1.39
N GLN A 315 -15.40 -40.12 1.19
CA GLN A 315 -15.07 -41.54 1.13
C GLN A 315 -14.23 -41.91 -0.13
N GLU A 316 -14.62 -41.37 -1.28
CA GLU A 316 -13.92 -41.57 -2.54
C GLU A 316 -12.50 -40.97 -2.51
N ILE A 317 -12.35 -39.77 -1.98
CA ILE A 317 -11.05 -39.13 -1.82
C ILE A 317 -10.13 -39.95 -0.90
N ARG A 318 -10.64 -40.41 0.26
CA ARG A 318 -9.86 -41.29 1.16
C ARG A 318 -9.44 -42.60 0.51
N LYS A 319 -10.30 -43.23 -0.28
CA LYS A 319 -10.02 -44.45 -0.99
C LYS A 319 -8.85 -44.30 -1.96
N HIS A 320 -8.69 -43.14 -2.55
CA HIS A 320 -7.63 -42.85 -3.53
C HIS A 320 -6.40 -42.15 -2.94
N ALA A 321 -6.25 -42.12 -1.61
CA ALA A 321 -5.03 -41.68 -0.96
C ALA A 321 -3.83 -42.55 -1.34
N GLY A 322 -2.73 -41.96 -1.75
CA GLY A 322 -1.50 -42.66 -2.18
C GLY A 322 -1.53 -43.13 -3.64
N THR A 323 -2.67 -43.07 -4.32
CA THR A 323 -2.79 -43.34 -5.77
C THR A 323 -3.01 -42.04 -6.54
N GLN A 324 -4.22 -41.50 -6.53
CA GLN A 324 -4.51 -40.25 -7.18
C GLN A 324 -4.04 -39.05 -6.34
N PHE A 325 -4.25 -39.08 -5.02
CA PHE A 325 -4.02 -37.94 -4.11
C PHE A 325 -2.84 -38.17 -3.17
N ASP A 326 -2.15 -37.08 -2.84
CA ASP A 326 -1.15 -37.06 -1.75
C ASP A 326 -1.84 -37.40 -0.42
N PRO A 327 -1.41 -38.46 0.32
CA PRO A 327 -1.97 -38.76 1.64
C PRO A 327 -1.97 -37.59 2.62
N ARG A 328 -0.95 -36.72 2.58
CA ARG A 328 -0.87 -35.54 3.45
C ARG A 328 -1.97 -34.50 3.13
N VAL A 329 -2.33 -34.37 1.84
CA VAL A 329 -3.41 -33.48 1.43
C VAL A 329 -4.77 -34.08 1.82
N VAL A 330 -4.92 -35.39 1.71
CA VAL A 330 -6.12 -36.12 2.19
C VAL A 330 -6.27 -35.98 3.70
N ASP A 331 -5.19 -36.10 4.46
CA ASP A 331 -5.21 -35.90 5.92
C ASP A 331 -5.62 -34.44 6.26
N ALA A 332 -5.11 -33.46 5.51
CA ALA A 332 -5.50 -32.05 5.68
C ALA A 332 -6.99 -31.82 5.39
N PHE A 333 -7.53 -32.45 4.34
CA PHE A 333 -8.95 -32.40 4.01
C PHE A 333 -9.82 -32.95 5.14
N THR A 334 -9.40 -34.05 5.77
CA THR A 334 -10.18 -34.71 6.84
C THR A 334 -10.14 -33.99 8.18
N LYS A 335 -9.24 -33.00 8.37
CA LYS A 335 -9.19 -32.19 9.59
C LYS A 335 -10.38 -31.24 9.75
N LEU A 336 -11.06 -30.92 8.67
CA LEU A 336 -12.24 -30.09 8.73
C LEU A 336 -13.54 -30.92 8.57
N PRO A 337 -14.60 -30.49 9.25
CA PRO A 337 -15.93 -31.10 9.06
C PRO A 337 -16.44 -30.82 7.64
N LEU A 338 -17.26 -31.74 7.12
CA LEU A 338 -17.75 -31.67 5.73
C LEU A 338 -18.60 -30.41 5.48
N GLU A 339 -19.32 -29.96 6.47
CA GLU A 339 -20.16 -28.75 6.43
C GLU A 339 -19.36 -27.49 6.08
N ARG A 340 -18.05 -27.50 6.39
CA ARG A 340 -17.16 -26.38 6.01
C ARG A 340 -16.94 -26.32 4.50
N TRP A 341 -16.82 -27.48 3.87
CA TRP A 341 -16.67 -27.61 2.42
C TRP A 341 -17.98 -27.30 1.69
N GLU A 342 -19.09 -27.79 2.20
CA GLU A 342 -20.44 -27.49 1.71
C GLU A 342 -20.74 -25.99 1.74
N LYS A 343 -20.37 -25.33 2.85
CA LYS A 343 -20.55 -23.88 2.99
C LYS A 343 -19.81 -23.09 1.90
N ILE A 344 -18.56 -23.45 1.60
CA ILE A 344 -17.79 -22.79 0.53
C ILE A 344 -18.51 -22.93 -0.81
N ARG A 345 -18.99 -24.11 -1.13
CA ARG A 345 -19.74 -24.35 -2.36
C ARG A 345 -21.01 -23.49 -2.42
N TYR A 346 -21.82 -23.54 -1.37
CA TYR A 346 -23.04 -22.76 -1.29
C TYR A 346 -22.78 -21.25 -1.49
N GLU A 347 -21.77 -20.72 -0.82
CA GLU A 347 -21.37 -19.32 -0.96
C GLU A 347 -20.89 -18.98 -2.37
N THR A 348 -20.25 -19.91 -3.07
CA THR A 348 -19.77 -19.69 -4.43
C THR A 348 -20.89 -19.73 -5.43
N THR A 349 -21.80 -20.72 -5.33
CA THR A 349 -22.92 -20.88 -6.27
C THR A 349 -24.00 -19.81 -6.10
N ARG A 350 -24.20 -19.28 -4.89
CA ARG A 350 -25.20 -18.22 -4.61
C ARG A 350 -24.84 -16.88 -5.25
N LEU A 351 -23.57 -16.58 -5.48
CA LEU A 351 -23.12 -15.31 -6.06
C LEU A 351 -23.32 -15.22 -7.59
N LEU A 352 -23.84 -16.27 -8.23
CA LEU A 352 -23.83 -16.43 -9.68
C LEU A 352 -25.20 -16.48 -10.39
N PRO A 353 -26.34 -16.08 -9.82
CA PRO A 353 -27.66 -16.24 -10.45
C PRO A 353 -27.82 -15.45 -11.74
N SER A 354 -27.23 -14.25 -11.84
CA SER A 354 -27.44 -13.32 -12.95
C SER A 354 -26.92 -13.80 -14.30
N ILE A 355 -25.86 -14.62 -14.33
CA ILE A 355 -25.30 -15.14 -15.58
C ILE A 355 -26.05 -16.37 -16.09
N MET A 356 -26.58 -17.18 -15.18
CA MET A 356 -27.41 -18.34 -15.55
C MET A 356 -28.78 -17.92 -16.16
N GLU A 357 -29.37 -16.83 -15.71
CA GLU A 357 -30.55 -16.25 -16.34
C GLU A 357 -30.26 -15.84 -17.78
N TYR A 358 -29.10 -15.21 -18.03
CA TYR A 358 -28.68 -14.82 -19.38
C TYR A 358 -28.47 -16.03 -20.28
N HIS A 359 -27.84 -17.10 -19.80
CA HIS A 359 -27.63 -18.34 -20.56
C HIS A 359 -28.94 -19.06 -20.89
N SER A 360 -29.92 -19.00 -20.01
CA SER A 360 -31.25 -19.56 -20.25
C SER A 360 -32.04 -18.80 -21.32
N LEU A 361 -31.81 -17.47 -21.43
CA LEU A 361 -32.42 -16.63 -22.46
C LEU A 361 -31.85 -16.91 -23.87
N VAL A 362 -30.55 -17.22 -23.95
CA VAL A 362 -29.88 -17.55 -25.21
C VAL A 362 -30.24 -18.94 -25.72
N LYS A 363 -30.49 -19.91 -24.82
CA LYS A 363 -30.93 -21.27 -25.19
C LYS A 363 -32.38 -21.40 -25.58
N LYS A 364 -33.22 -20.41 -25.32
CA LYS A 364 -34.64 -20.37 -25.70
C LYS A 364 -34.91 -19.79 -27.08
N LYS A 365 -33.87 -19.40 -27.84
CA LYS A 365 -33.94 -19.06 -29.26
C LYS A 365 -33.28 -20.16 -30.10
#